data_70da0b4423313ec97ad0a2bfca18b06f
#
_entry.id   70da0b4423313ec97ad0a2bfca18b06f
#
_cell.length_a   1.000
_cell.length_b   1.000
_cell.length_c   1.000
_cell.angle_alpha   90.00
_cell.angle_beta   90.00
_cell.angle_gamma   90.00
#
_symmetry.space_group_name_H-M   'P 1'
#
loop_
_entity.id
_entity.type
_entity.pdbx_description
1 polymer ?
#
loop_
_entity_poly.entity_id
_entity_poly.type
_entity_poly.pdbx_seq_one_letter_code
_entity_poly.pdbx_strand_id
1 'polypeptide(L)'
;MKVCHKVLINDISIAFVNLCPHPINVGDNLIIPESKWIARKVSTGGSNYTKSHTDVLDFGDLEVRRMKELVYVKPLNKVGKLPFPPEVENTFFIVSSLTASYLGHRKDILVPDDKNTKKGKVIRGLLAFNKETYKELERLLCK
;
A
#
# COMPACT_ATOMS: atom_id res chain seq x y z
N MET A 1 3.74 -4.43 -13.26
CA MET A 1 2.42 -4.55 -12.64
C MET A 1 1.54 -3.40 -13.10
N LYS A 2 0.54 -3.70 -13.88
CA LYS A 2 -0.37 -2.68 -14.43
C LYS A 2 -1.81 -3.06 -14.11
N VAL A 3 -2.11 -3.29 -12.85
CA VAL A 3 -3.42 -3.81 -12.45
C VAL A 3 -4.07 -2.81 -11.50
N CYS A 4 -4.67 -1.79 -12.06
CA CYS A 4 -5.40 -0.80 -11.28
C CYS A 4 -6.88 -0.79 -11.64
N HIS A 5 -7.69 -0.44 -10.68
CA HIS A 5 -9.12 -0.23 -10.85
C HIS A 5 -9.40 1.28 -10.80
N LYS A 6 -9.82 1.84 -11.91
CA LYS A 6 -10.09 3.28 -11.99
C LYS A 6 -11.54 3.58 -11.63
N VAL A 7 -11.70 4.58 -10.79
CA VAL A 7 -13.01 5.04 -10.34
C VAL A 7 -13.11 6.55 -10.61
N LEU A 8 -14.21 6.97 -11.18
CA LEU A 8 -14.48 8.39 -11.40
C LEU A 8 -15.24 8.94 -10.19
N ILE A 9 -14.63 9.85 -9.46
CA ILE A 9 -15.23 10.49 -8.29
C ILE A 9 -15.14 11.99 -8.47
N ASN A 10 -16.28 12.68 -8.47
CA ASN A 10 -16.34 14.13 -8.69
C ASN A 10 -15.56 14.58 -9.93
N ASP A 11 -15.72 13.83 -11.03
CA ASP A 11 -15.05 14.07 -12.31
C ASP A 11 -13.52 13.89 -12.28
N ILE A 12 -12.98 13.31 -11.20
CA ILE A 12 -11.57 12.98 -11.09
C ILE A 12 -11.41 11.46 -11.17
N SER A 13 -10.53 11.00 -12.06
CA SER A 13 -10.22 9.59 -12.17
C SER A 13 -9.15 9.22 -11.13
N ILE A 14 -9.52 8.32 -10.23
CA ILE A 14 -8.62 7.82 -9.19
C ILE A 14 -8.39 6.34 -9.45
N ALA A 15 -7.12 5.93 -9.43
CA ALA A 15 -6.75 4.54 -9.61
C ALA A 15 -6.49 3.89 -8.25
N PHE A 16 -7.08 2.72 -8.03
CA PHE A 16 -6.84 1.91 -6.85
C PHE A 16 -6.15 0.62 -7.26
N VAL A 17 -5.08 0.29 -6.59
CA VAL A 17 -4.38 -0.98 -6.77
C VAL A 17 -4.60 -1.80 -5.51
N ASN A 18 -5.45 -2.80 -5.60
CA ASN A 18 -5.78 -3.65 -4.47
C ASN A 18 -4.72 -4.75 -4.32
N LEU A 19 -3.84 -4.58 -3.36
CA LEU A 19 -2.77 -5.53 -3.06
C LEU A 19 -3.12 -6.44 -1.88
N CYS A 20 -4.41 -6.60 -1.62
CA CYS A 20 -4.95 -7.58 -0.70
C CYS A 20 -5.45 -8.80 -1.49
N PRO A 21 -5.51 -9.98 -0.88
CA PRO A 21 -5.91 -11.20 -1.60
C PRO A 21 -7.42 -11.38 -1.77
N HIS A 22 -8.21 -10.33 -1.56
CA HIS A 22 -9.67 -10.38 -1.65
C HIS A 22 -10.20 -9.05 -2.19
N PRO A 23 -11.40 -9.04 -2.81
CA PRO A 23 -12.03 -7.78 -3.20
C PRO A 23 -12.43 -6.97 -1.96
N ILE A 24 -12.57 -5.66 -2.13
CA ILE A 24 -12.88 -4.74 -1.04
C ILE A 24 -14.13 -3.95 -1.40
N ASN A 25 -15.12 -3.98 -0.52
CA ASN A 25 -16.32 -3.18 -0.68
C ASN A 25 -16.09 -1.78 -0.13
N VAL A 26 -16.28 -0.79 -0.99
CA VAL A 26 -16.16 0.62 -0.61
C VAL A 26 -17.54 1.25 -0.76
N GLY A 27 -18.31 1.28 0.31
CA GLY A 27 -19.69 1.72 0.25
C GLY A 27 -20.63 0.65 -0.28
N ASP A 28 -21.86 1.06 -0.65
CA ASP A 28 -22.91 0.11 -0.98
C ASP A 28 -22.82 -0.49 -2.38
N ASN A 29 -22.24 0.24 -3.32
CA ASN A 29 -22.27 -0.14 -4.73
C ASN A 29 -20.89 -0.21 -5.40
N LEU A 30 -19.82 -0.01 -4.64
CA LEU A 30 -18.50 -0.02 -5.23
C LEU A 30 -17.68 -1.17 -4.64
N ILE A 31 -17.19 -2.03 -5.52
CA ILE A 31 -16.28 -3.11 -5.15
C ILE A 31 -14.99 -2.91 -5.91
N ILE A 32 -13.88 -2.85 -5.19
CA ILE A 32 -12.56 -2.82 -5.80
C ILE A 32 -12.08 -4.27 -5.90
N PRO A 33 -11.99 -4.82 -7.11
CA PRO A 33 -11.58 -6.21 -7.26
C PRO A 33 -10.12 -6.43 -6.87
N GLU A 34 -9.79 -7.66 -6.57
CA GLU A 34 -8.40 -8.03 -6.34
C GLU A 34 -7.58 -7.85 -7.63
N SER A 35 -6.34 -7.41 -7.47
CA SER A 35 -5.44 -7.21 -8.61
C SER A 35 -4.72 -8.49 -9.01
N LYS A 36 -4.83 -9.55 -8.20
CA LYS A 36 -4.04 -10.78 -8.27
C LYS A 36 -2.56 -10.57 -7.96
N TRP A 37 -2.25 -9.44 -7.37
CA TRP A 37 -0.96 -9.13 -6.76
C TRP A 37 -1.18 -8.84 -5.30
N ILE A 38 -0.21 -9.18 -4.47
CA ILE A 38 -0.26 -8.90 -3.04
C ILE A 38 1.02 -8.23 -2.58
N ALA A 39 0.88 -7.37 -1.58
CA ALA A 39 2.02 -6.77 -0.90
C ALA A 39 2.33 -7.57 0.36
N ARG A 40 3.62 -7.81 0.59
CA ARG A 40 4.10 -8.52 1.76
C ARG A 40 5.29 -7.80 2.35
N LYS A 41 5.42 -7.84 3.67
CA LYS A 41 6.64 -7.38 4.30
C LYS A 41 7.74 -8.43 4.11
N VAL A 42 8.96 -7.97 3.99
CA VAL A 42 10.11 -8.85 3.95
C VAL A 42 10.27 -9.49 5.31
N SER A 43 10.37 -10.82 5.36
CA SER A 43 10.71 -11.50 6.60
C SER A 43 12.19 -11.30 6.86
N THR A 44 12.51 -10.59 7.93
CA THR A 44 13.91 -10.28 8.27
C THR A 44 14.57 -11.38 9.09
N GLY A 45 13.89 -12.49 9.35
CA GLY A 45 14.49 -13.63 10.04
C GLY A 45 15.07 -13.30 11.40
N GLY A 46 14.32 -12.62 12.25
CA GLY A 46 14.78 -12.20 13.56
C GLY A 46 15.40 -10.80 13.53
N SER A 47 16.09 -10.43 14.61
CA SER A 47 16.58 -9.08 14.85
C SER A 47 17.81 -8.69 14.04
N ASN A 48 18.03 -9.23 12.86
CA ASN A 48 19.25 -8.95 12.11
C ASN A 48 19.15 -7.62 11.37
N TYR A 49 19.27 -6.55 12.10
CA TYR A 49 19.15 -5.18 11.63
C TYR A 49 20.10 -4.88 10.46
N THR A 50 21.30 -5.47 10.47
CA THR A 50 22.31 -5.25 9.43
C THR A 50 21.88 -5.75 8.06
N LYS A 51 20.99 -6.74 8.00
CA LYS A 51 20.47 -7.25 6.72
C LYS A 51 19.45 -6.35 6.06
N SER A 52 19.02 -5.29 6.74
CA SER A 52 18.06 -4.34 6.19
C SER A 52 18.69 -3.12 5.52
N HIS A 53 20.01 -3.16 5.28
CA HIS A 53 20.74 -2.06 4.64
C HIS A 53 21.21 -2.46 3.25
N THR A 54 21.19 -1.52 2.31
CA THR A 54 21.64 -1.76 0.92
C THR A 54 22.83 -0.92 0.53
N ASP A 55 22.78 0.38 0.78
CA ASP A 55 23.78 1.33 0.32
C ASP A 55 24.43 2.02 1.50
N VAL A 56 25.68 2.40 1.32
CA VAL A 56 26.45 3.09 2.33
C VAL A 56 27.03 4.36 1.72
N LEU A 57 26.82 5.48 2.39
CA LEU A 57 27.50 6.72 2.13
C LEU A 57 28.57 6.92 3.20
N ASP A 58 29.81 7.06 2.78
CA ASP A 58 30.94 7.19 3.68
C ASP A 58 31.47 8.65 3.62
N PHE A 59 31.40 9.33 4.75
CA PHE A 59 31.86 10.69 4.91
C PHE A 59 33.08 10.78 5.85
N GLY A 60 33.86 9.73 5.92
CA GLY A 60 35.00 9.64 6.85
C GLY A 60 34.54 9.12 8.20
N ASP A 61 34.34 10.01 9.18
CA ASP A 61 33.91 9.61 10.51
C ASP A 61 32.41 9.31 10.61
N LEU A 62 31.64 9.63 9.57
CA LEU A 62 30.22 9.39 9.53
C LEU A 62 29.85 8.44 8.39
N GLU A 63 29.22 7.35 8.74
CA GLU A 63 28.69 6.39 7.78
C GLU A 63 27.17 6.42 7.84
N VAL A 64 26.53 6.62 6.70
CA VAL A 64 25.07 6.62 6.58
C VAL A 64 24.65 5.46 5.69
N ARG A 65 23.80 4.61 6.21
CA ARG A 65 23.32 3.43 5.48
C ARG A 65 21.85 3.62 5.10
N ARG A 66 21.55 3.25 3.87
CA ARG A 66 20.18 3.25 3.39
C ARG A 66 19.48 1.99 3.86
N MET A 67 18.28 2.14 4.42
CA MET A 67 17.43 1.00 4.76
C MET A 67 16.95 0.30 3.50
N LYS A 68 16.94 -1.01 3.53
CA LYS A 68 16.28 -1.79 2.48
C LYS A 68 14.78 -1.52 2.49
N GLU A 69 14.19 -1.60 1.31
CA GLU A 69 12.75 -1.62 1.23
C GLU A 69 12.21 -2.88 1.92
N LEU A 70 11.29 -2.67 2.85
CA LEU A 70 10.75 -3.74 3.68
C LEU A 70 9.47 -4.36 3.14
N VAL A 71 8.98 -3.84 2.02
CA VAL A 71 7.75 -4.32 1.40
C VAL A 71 8.02 -4.62 -0.06
N TYR A 72 7.53 -5.75 -0.51
CA TYR A 72 7.58 -6.14 -1.91
C TYR A 72 6.19 -6.53 -2.39
N VAL A 73 6.00 -6.60 -3.70
CA VAL A 73 4.77 -7.12 -4.31
C VAL A 73 5.09 -8.40 -5.07
N LYS A 74 4.13 -9.31 -5.10
CA LYS A 74 4.28 -10.57 -5.82
C LYS A 74 2.96 -10.97 -6.45
N PRO A 75 2.98 -11.75 -7.54
CA PRO A 75 1.76 -12.36 -8.06
C PRO A 75 1.18 -13.35 -7.05
N LEU A 76 -0.15 -13.42 -6.97
CA LEU A 76 -0.81 -14.20 -5.93
C LEU A 76 -0.46 -15.69 -5.99
N ASN A 77 -0.44 -16.29 -7.14
CA ASN A 77 -0.23 -17.74 -7.31
C ASN A 77 1.02 -18.07 -8.12
N LYS A 78 2.00 -17.16 -8.13
CA LYS A 78 3.23 -17.35 -8.89
C LYS A 78 4.44 -16.96 -8.07
N VAL A 79 5.59 -17.42 -8.49
CA VAL A 79 6.87 -17.04 -7.91
C VAL A 79 7.32 -15.72 -8.54
N GLY A 80 7.92 -14.86 -7.74
CA GLY A 80 8.47 -13.61 -8.20
C GLY A 80 8.23 -12.51 -7.18
N LYS A 81 9.17 -11.57 -7.11
CA LYS A 81 9.10 -10.42 -6.21
C LYS A 81 9.50 -9.19 -6.97
N LEU A 82 8.71 -8.15 -6.84
CA LEU A 82 9.04 -6.83 -7.36
C LEU A 82 9.07 -5.84 -6.21
N PRO A 83 9.88 -4.79 -6.31
CA PRO A 83 9.83 -3.72 -5.31
C PRO A 83 8.44 -3.10 -5.28
N PHE A 84 8.08 -2.54 -4.13
CA PHE A 84 6.81 -1.83 -4.02
C PHE A 84 6.81 -0.66 -5.01
N PRO A 85 5.73 -0.44 -5.75
CA PRO A 85 5.70 0.58 -6.80
C PRO A 85 5.93 1.99 -6.26
N PRO A 86 6.50 2.88 -7.04
CA PRO A 86 6.65 4.28 -6.66
C PRO A 86 5.29 4.98 -6.62
N GLU A 87 5.25 6.14 -5.96
CA GLU A 87 4.05 6.97 -5.95
C GLU A 87 3.74 7.45 -7.37
N VAL A 88 2.47 7.33 -7.75
CA VAL A 88 1.95 7.78 -9.03
C VAL A 88 0.77 8.71 -8.76
N GLU A 89 0.67 9.78 -9.53
CA GLU A 89 -0.41 10.75 -9.35
C GLU A 89 -1.78 10.08 -9.42
N ASN A 90 -2.67 10.47 -8.54
CA ASN A 90 -4.06 9.98 -8.46
C ASN A 90 -4.17 8.45 -8.32
N THR A 91 -3.13 7.82 -7.77
CA THR A 91 -3.09 6.37 -7.59
C THR A 91 -2.86 6.03 -6.13
N PHE A 92 -3.66 5.11 -5.61
CA PHE A 92 -3.59 4.68 -4.22
C PHE A 92 -3.48 3.16 -4.16
N PHE A 93 -2.63 2.70 -3.25
CA PHE A 93 -2.41 1.27 -3.03
C PHE A 93 -3.12 0.83 -1.76
N ILE A 94 -3.85 -0.27 -1.86
CA ILE A 94 -4.58 -0.84 -0.73
C ILE A 94 -3.81 -2.05 -0.24
N VAL A 95 -3.39 -1.99 1.02
CA VAL A 95 -2.58 -3.04 1.66
C VAL A 95 -3.16 -3.34 3.04
N SER A 96 -2.75 -4.46 3.64
CA SER A 96 -3.11 -4.75 5.02
C SER A 96 -2.49 -3.72 5.97
N SER A 97 -3.10 -3.50 7.12
CA SER A 97 -2.59 -2.55 8.10
C SER A 97 -1.19 -2.91 8.59
N LEU A 98 -0.89 -4.19 8.71
CA LEU A 98 0.46 -4.63 9.08
C LEU A 98 1.49 -4.23 8.01
N THR A 99 1.19 -4.47 6.74
CA THR A 99 2.06 -4.07 5.64
C THR A 99 2.20 -2.55 5.57
N ALA A 100 1.10 -1.83 5.76
CA ALA A 100 1.10 -0.36 5.73
C ALA A 100 2.06 0.23 6.76
N SER A 101 2.24 -0.42 7.91
CA SER A 101 3.14 0.07 8.96
C SER A 101 4.59 0.20 8.48
N TYR A 102 4.96 -0.50 7.42
CA TYR A 102 6.29 -0.41 6.80
C TYR A 102 6.34 0.58 5.64
N LEU A 103 5.23 1.26 5.36
CA LEU A 103 5.09 2.24 4.26
C LEU A 103 4.66 3.60 4.78
N GLY A 104 4.90 3.88 6.05
CA GLY A 104 4.31 5.00 6.78
C GLY A 104 4.61 6.41 6.28
N HIS A 105 5.57 6.58 5.38
CA HIS A 105 5.92 7.90 4.84
C HIS A 105 5.19 8.23 3.55
N ARG A 106 4.46 7.28 3.01
CA ARG A 106 3.81 7.46 1.71
C ARG A 106 2.45 8.11 1.87
N LYS A 107 2.09 8.92 0.88
CA LYS A 107 0.79 9.61 0.84
C LYS A 107 -0.25 8.89 0.00
N ASP A 108 -0.01 7.64 -0.37
CA ASP A 108 -0.84 6.87 -1.29
C ASP A 108 -1.29 5.53 -0.73
N ILE A 109 -1.26 5.35 0.60
CA ILE A 109 -1.53 4.07 1.23
C ILE A 109 -2.89 4.08 1.91
N LEU A 110 -3.73 3.13 1.52
CA LEU A 110 -5.04 2.88 2.12
C LEU A 110 -5.05 1.47 2.71
N VAL A 111 -5.84 1.31 3.75
CA VAL A 111 -6.06 -0.01 4.37
C VAL A 111 -7.55 -0.28 4.43
N PRO A 112 -7.97 -1.55 4.34
CA PRO A 112 -9.39 -1.89 4.53
C PRO A 112 -9.85 -1.52 5.93
N ASP A 113 -11.07 -1.01 6.04
CA ASP A 113 -11.65 -0.68 7.34
C ASP A 113 -12.28 -1.94 7.95
N ASP A 114 -11.50 -2.67 8.73
CA ASP A 114 -11.92 -3.91 9.36
C ASP A 114 -13.03 -3.72 10.38
N LYS A 115 -13.22 -2.50 10.90
CA LYS A 115 -14.27 -2.20 11.87
C LYS A 115 -15.66 -2.18 11.24
N ASN A 116 -15.73 -2.10 9.93
CA ASN A 116 -16.99 -2.11 9.17
C ASN A 116 -17.33 -3.48 8.59
N THR A 117 -16.76 -4.55 9.15
CA THR A 117 -17.14 -5.90 8.76
C THR A 117 -18.42 -6.31 9.46
N LYS A 118 -19.44 -6.68 8.70
CA LYS A 118 -20.64 -7.32 9.24
C LYS A 118 -20.46 -8.83 9.18
N LYS A 119 -20.51 -9.49 10.34
CA LYS A 119 -20.41 -10.95 10.45
C LYS A 119 -19.15 -11.54 9.83
N GLY A 120 -18.04 -10.77 9.87
CA GLY A 120 -16.75 -11.24 9.37
C GLY A 120 -16.66 -11.43 7.86
N LYS A 121 -17.65 -10.99 7.08
CA LYS A 121 -17.71 -11.31 5.66
C LYS A 121 -17.62 -10.13 4.71
N VAL A 122 -17.86 -8.91 5.18
CA VAL A 122 -17.91 -7.74 4.29
C VAL A 122 -17.11 -6.62 4.92
N ILE A 123 -16.03 -6.27 4.26
CA ILE A 123 -15.24 -5.10 4.62
C ILE A 123 -15.83 -3.92 3.85
N ARG A 124 -16.21 -2.86 4.55
CA ARG A 124 -16.75 -1.66 3.94
C ARG A 124 -15.82 -0.49 4.19
N GLY A 125 -15.47 0.19 3.12
CA GLY A 125 -14.69 1.41 3.19
C GLY A 125 -13.20 1.18 3.32
N LEU A 126 -12.50 2.27 3.25
CA LEU A 126 -11.06 2.34 3.31
C LEU A 126 -10.66 3.38 4.32
N LEU A 127 -9.51 3.15 4.96
CA LEU A 127 -8.90 4.10 5.88
C LEU A 127 -7.61 4.62 5.24
N ALA A 128 -7.43 5.94 5.27
CA ALA A 128 -6.13 6.53 4.97
C ALA A 128 -5.19 6.13 6.10
N PHE A 129 -4.07 5.50 5.74
CA PHE A 129 -3.17 4.96 6.76
C PHE A 129 -2.54 6.04 7.62
N ASN A 130 -2.26 7.21 7.03
CA ASN A 130 -1.63 8.32 7.74
C ASN A 130 -2.24 9.65 7.32
N LYS A 131 -1.81 10.73 8.00
CA LYS A 131 -2.28 12.08 7.70
C LYS A 131 -1.98 12.52 6.27
N GLU A 132 -0.85 12.10 5.74
CA GLU A 132 -0.42 12.52 4.40
C GLU A 132 -1.34 11.93 3.33
N THR A 133 -1.72 10.67 3.47
CA THR A 133 -2.68 10.02 2.57
C THR A 133 -4.05 10.68 2.68
N TYR A 134 -4.50 10.97 3.89
CA TYR A 134 -5.78 11.64 4.09
C TYR A 134 -5.81 13.02 3.42
N LYS A 135 -4.76 13.81 3.61
CA LYS A 135 -4.65 15.13 3.00
C LYS A 135 -4.64 15.05 1.48
N GLU A 136 -3.97 14.05 0.93
CA GLU A 136 -3.92 13.87 -0.53
C GLU A 136 -5.31 13.56 -1.09
N LEU A 137 -6.07 12.68 -0.43
CA LEU A 137 -7.44 12.39 -0.83
C LEU A 137 -8.35 13.61 -0.68
N GLU A 138 -8.21 14.33 0.41
CA GLU A 138 -8.99 15.55 0.65
C GLU A 138 -8.69 16.59 -0.44
N ARG A 139 -7.43 16.76 -0.80
CA ARG A 139 -7.05 17.66 -1.89
C ARG A 139 -7.68 17.27 -3.21
N LEU A 140 -7.77 15.98 -3.50
CA LEU A 140 -8.33 15.48 -4.76
C LEU A 140 -9.86 15.52 -4.77
N LEU A 141 -10.52 15.18 -3.67
CA LEU A 141 -11.94 14.92 -3.64
C LEU A 141 -12.79 16.06 -3.10
N CYS A 142 -12.20 16.96 -2.33
CA CYS A 142 -12.93 18.04 -1.64
C CYS A 142 -12.61 19.42 -2.21
N LYS A 143 -12.53 19.51 -3.51
CA LYS A 143 -12.35 20.81 -4.17
C LYS A 143 -13.67 21.52 -4.32
#